data_e4fe5bb1b654ceb16cc422569dea3815
#
_entry.id   e4fe5bb1b654ceb16cc422569dea3815
#
_cell.length_a   1.000
_cell.length_b   1.000
_cell.length_c   1.000
_cell.angle_alpha   90.00
_cell.angle_beta   90.00
_cell.angle_gamma   90.00
#
_symmetry.space_group_name_H-M   'P 1'
#
loop_
_entity.id
_entity.type
_entity.pdbx_description
1 polymer ?
#
loop_
_entity_poly.entity_id
_entity_poly.type
_entity_poly.pdbx_seq_one_letter_code
_entity_poly.pdbx_strand_id
1 'polypeptide(L)'
;MKIKIIAFIGFGLGMIGCSRPSIPEVFTDSKALPCIYPDYTNVTIPINIAPLTFKLDEEADEVITRYAVGDEEFVFADNEKPEMDDWRMLTKKAKGGAISVDVYARKADQWTHYKPFHIFVSPDSIDSYLSYRLIFPSFVDYKSLTIEQRCLENYDESVIYDNVLCSLEKDRQCINCHSYQQYNPERLQFHARQNHSGTIITYDGYIKKVDMKNDSILTTGVYPAWHPFLKMIVYSTNMTAQSFHTTHRNKIEVYDSQSDLIAYNIDKGEITNLENATDELEVFPTWAPNGKTLYYCSAHFEWKDSVLSQVDEIIKRSQEIKYNIYRKSFNPETMEFGPRELVFSADSLNKSATLPRISPDGRYLMFTLAEYGVFHIWHHDADLWLLDLQTGKARAIQEINSTDTESYHSWSSNGKWVVFSSRRDDGAYTRPFFAHIDNNGHGTKPFELPTANPDYHRQYMRCYNIPEFMHGPVTIKPQTFASILKG
;
A
#
# COMPACT_ATOMS: atom_id res chain seq x y z
N MET A 1 -63.47 -48.42 37.95
CA MET A 1 -62.20 -48.93 37.43
C MET A 1 -61.84 -48.04 36.19
N LYS A 2 -61.01 -47.05 36.36
CA LYS A 2 -60.64 -46.11 35.28
C LYS A 2 -59.23 -46.44 34.87
N ILE A 3 -59.04 -46.93 33.65
CA ILE A 3 -57.76 -47.24 33.04
C ILE A 3 -57.22 -45.91 32.48
N LYS A 4 -56.03 -45.47 32.95
CA LYS A 4 -55.28 -44.33 32.35
C LYS A 4 -54.28 -44.92 31.36
N ILE A 5 -54.47 -44.56 30.10
CA ILE A 5 -53.50 -44.84 29.02
C ILE A 5 -52.49 -43.66 29.05
N ILE A 6 -51.25 -43.99 29.35
CA ILE A 6 -50.11 -43.05 29.22
C ILE A 6 -49.50 -43.26 27.81
N ALA A 7 -49.65 -42.26 26.97
CA ALA A 7 -49.00 -42.20 25.68
C ALA A 7 -47.55 -41.69 25.89
N PHE A 8 -46.57 -42.50 25.60
CA PHE A 8 -45.15 -42.07 25.48
C PHE A 8 -44.94 -41.45 24.09
N ILE A 9 -44.77 -40.12 24.07
CA ILE A 9 -44.29 -39.42 22.89
C ILE A 9 -42.76 -39.46 22.95
N GLY A 10 -42.16 -40.35 22.16
CA GLY A 10 -40.71 -40.38 21.93
C GLY A 10 -40.31 -39.17 21.09
N PHE A 11 -39.65 -38.17 21.68
CA PHE A 11 -38.94 -37.13 20.96
C PHE A 11 -37.64 -37.73 20.42
N GLY A 12 -37.62 -38.07 19.14
CA GLY A 12 -36.40 -38.38 18.42
C GLY A 12 -35.60 -37.08 18.24
N LEU A 13 -34.58 -36.85 19.07
CA LEU A 13 -33.51 -35.89 18.76
C LEU A 13 -32.77 -36.44 17.53
N GLY A 14 -33.09 -35.93 16.36
CA GLY A 14 -32.23 -36.02 15.22
C GLY A 14 -30.92 -35.28 15.51
N MET A 15 -29.85 -36.00 15.80
CA MET A 15 -28.50 -35.44 15.73
C MET A 15 -28.28 -35.06 14.26
N ILE A 16 -28.36 -33.77 13.95
CA ILE A 16 -27.80 -33.22 12.71
C ILE A 16 -26.29 -33.30 12.95
N GLY A 17 -25.70 -34.42 12.57
CA GLY A 17 -24.26 -34.54 12.47
C GLY A 17 -23.82 -33.61 11.34
N CYS A 18 -23.13 -32.52 11.66
CA CYS A 18 -22.34 -31.81 10.66
C CYS A 18 -21.34 -32.84 10.09
N SER A 19 -21.66 -33.43 8.94
CA SER A 19 -20.69 -34.20 8.18
C SER A 19 -19.64 -33.20 7.69
N ARG A 20 -18.35 -33.45 7.98
CA ARG A 20 -17.26 -32.68 7.38
C ARG A 20 -17.38 -32.78 5.87
N PRO A 21 -17.15 -31.67 5.12
CA PRO A 21 -17.14 -31.73 3.68
C PRO A 21 -16.10 -32.76 3.21
N SER A 22 -16.43 -33.54 2.18
CA SER A 22 -15.57 -34.55 1.62
C SER A 22 -15.36 -34.33 0.14
N ILE A 23 -14.22 -34.78 -0.37
CA ILE A 23 -13.91 -34.74 -1.80
C ILE A 23 -14.96 -35.60 -2.54
N PRO A 24 -15.53 -35.15 -3.67
CA PRO A 24 -16.44 -35.93 -4.48
C PRO A 24 -15.80 -37.23 -4.96
N GLU A 25 -16.54 -38.37 -4.88
CA GLU A 25 -16.04 -39.65 -5.37
C GLU A 25 -15.98 -39.72 -6.90
N VAL A 26 -16.84 -38.97 -7.59
CA VAL A 26 -16.95 -38.96 -9.05
C VAL A 26 -16.86 -37.51 -9.56
N PHE A 27 -15.87 -37.27 -10.39
CA PHE A 27 -15.66 -35.96 -11.01
C PHE A 27 -14.99 -36.09 -12.38
N THR A 28 -14.99 -34.98 -13.15
CA THR A 28 -14.25 -34.86 -14.40
C THR A 28 -13.10 -33.89 -14.23
N ASP A 29 -11.88 -34.28 -14.61
CA ASP A 29 -10.71 -33.40 -14.56
C ASP A 29 -10.74 -32.34 -15.65
N SER A 30 -10.53 -31.09 -15.25
CA SER A 30 -10.33 -29.95 -16.12
C SER A 30 -8.82 -29.66 -16.27
N LYS A 31 -8.40 -29.21 -17.46
CA LYS A 31 -7.05 -28.71 -17.69
C LYS A 31 -6.90 -27.23 -17.34
N ALA A 32 -8.00 -26.51 -17.08
CA ALA A 32 -8.00 -25.10 -16.72
C ALA A 32 -7.80 -24.91 -15.22
N LEU A 33 -7.10 -23.86 -14.84
CA LEU A 33 -7.10 -23.36 -13.46
C LEU A 33 -8.50 -22.87 -13.09
N PRO A 34 -8.92 -22.94 -11.81
CA PRO A 34 -10.17 -22.31 -11.38
C PRO A 34 -10.07 -20.79 -11.53
N CYS A 35 -11.13 -20.15 -12.00
CA CYS A 35 -11.27 -18.71 -11.93
C CYS A 35 -11.68 -18.35 -10.51
N ILE A 36 -10.76 -17.86 -9.69
CA ILE A 36 -11.00 -17.50 -8.30
C ILE A 36 -10.80 -16.01 -8.07
N TYR A 37 -11.52 -15.46 -7.09
CA TYR A 37 -11.35 -14.09 -6.64
C TYR A 37 -11.23 -14.01 -5.11
N PRO A 38 -10.24 -13.25 -4.57
CA PRO A 38 -9.06 -12.72 -5.30
C PRO A 38 -8.22 -13.80 -5.96
N ASP A 39 -7.46 -13.45 -7.02
CA ASP A 39 -6.62 -14.41 -7.74
C ASP A 39 -5.36 -14.75 -6.94
N TYR A 40 -5.46 -15.77 -6.11
CA TYR A 40 -4.35 -16.34 -5.34
C TYR A 40 -3.70 -17.56 -6.00
N THR A 41 -3.98 -17.83 -7.28
CA THR A 41 -3.36 -18.95 -7.97
C THR A 41 -1.85 -18.73 -8.15
N ASN A 42 -1.04 -19.67 -7.69
CA ASN A 42 0.43 -19.69 -7.83
C ASN A 42 1.15 -18.43 -7.30
N VAL A 43 0.62 -17.83 -6.23
CA VAL A 43 1.25 -16.71 -5.52
C VAL A 43 2.28 -17.18 -4.52
N THR A 44 3.24 -16.33 -4.18
CA THR A 44 4.17 -16.53 -3.07
C THR A 44 3.73 -15.66 -1.89
N ILE A 45 3.61 -16.26 -0.71
CA ILE A 45 3.16 -15.59 0.52
C ILE A 45 4.21 -15.66 1.62
N PRO A 46 4.21 -14.69 2.56
CA PRO A 46 5.02 -14.80 3.77
C PRO A 46 4.44 -15.85 4.72
N ILE A 47 5.32 -16.49 5.50
CA ILE A 47 4.93 -17.55 6.43
C ILE A 47 3.91 -17.11 7.48
N ASN A 48 3.88 -15.82 7.83
CA ASN A 48 3.05 -15.25 8.90
C ASN A 48 1.83 -14.45 8.41
N ILE A 49 1.46 -14.53 7.13
CA ILE A 49 0.26 -13.83 6.62
C ILE A 49 -1.04 -14.49 7.08
N ALA A 50 -2.10 -13.71 7.22
CA ALA A 50 -3.46 -14.20 7.45
C ALA A 50 -3.94 -15.17 6.35
N PRO A 51 -4.91 -16.05 6.61
CA PRO A 51 -5.45 -16.96 5.61
C PRO A 51 -5.87 -16.26 4.31
N LEU A 52 -5.55 -16.86 3.17
CA LEU A 52 -6.00 -16.39 1.86
C LEU A 52 -7.43 -16.91 1.62
N THR A 53 -8.40 -16.05 1.79
CA THR A 53 -9.81 -16.38 1.49
C THR A 53 -10.12 -16.03 0.05
N PHE A 54 -10.65 -16.98 -0.69
CA PHE A 54 -11.10 -16.76 -2.05
C PHE A 54 -12.44 -17.49 -2.30
N LYS A 55 -13.11 -17.12 -3.37
CA LYS A 55 -14.27 -17.84 -3.89
C LYS A 55 -14.05 -18.20 -5.34
N LEU A 56 -14.74 -19.21 -5.82
CA LEU A 56 -14.85 -19.47 -7.24
C LEU A 56 -15.67 -18.34 -7.89
N ASP A 57 -15.14 -17.71 -8.93
CA ASP A 57 -15.78 -16.58 -9.63
C ASP A 57 -16.56 -17.04 -10.88
N GLU A 58 -17.13 -18.23 -10.77
CA GLU A 58 -18.01 -18.87 -11.77
C GLU A 58 -19.25 -19.40 -11.06
N GLU A 59 -20.34 -19.60 -11.82
CA GLU A 59 -21.57 -20.18 -11.28
C GLU A 59 -21.37 -21.68 -10.95
N ALA A 60 -21.55 -22.02 -9.70
CA ALA A 60 -21.56 -23.36 -9.20
C ALA A 60 -22.67 -23.56 -8.14
N ASP A 61 -23.24 -24.77 -8.07
CA ASP A 61 -24.22 -25.13 -7.04
C ASP A 61 -23.55 -25.45 -5.72
N GLU A 62 -22.30 -25.92 -5.76
CA GLU A 62 -21.49 -26.27 -4.61
C GLU A 62 -20.01 -26.25 -4.98
N VAL A 63 -19.15 -25.81 -4.05
CA VAL A 63 -17.70 -25.76 -4.23
C VAL A 63 -17.03 -26.48 -3.07
N ILE A 64 -16.09 -27.36 -3.36
CA ILE A 64 -15.23 -28.00 -2.37
C ILE A 64 -13.80 -27.58 -2.64
N THR A 65 -13.11 -27.08 -1.61
CA THR A 65 -11.70 -26.68 -1.68
C THR A 65 -10.87 -27.54 -0.73
N ARG A 66 -9.79 -28.12 -1.24
CA ARG A 66 -8.82 -28.90 -0.46
C ARG A 66 -7.49 -28.18 -0.42
N TYR A 67 -6.94 -28.00 0.77
CA TYR A 67 -5.57 -27.54 0.99
C TYR A 67 -4.73 -28.71 1.49
N ALA A 68 -3.55 -28.95 0.90
CA ALA A 68 -2.71 -30.08 1.29
C ALA A 68 -1.22 -29.71 1.35
N VAL A 69 -0.52 -30.24 2.37
CA VAL A 69 0.94 -30.18 2.52
C VAL A 69 1.45 -31.51 3.08
N GLY A 70 2.12 -32.31 2.26
CA GLY A 70 2.52 -33.67 2.65
C GLY A 70 1.30 -34.51 3.02
N ASP A 71 1.28 -35.05 4.24
CA ASP A 71 0.19 -35.92 4.73
C ASP A 71 -0.96 -35.14 5.42
N GLU A 72 -0.82 -33.81 5.56
CA GLU A 72 -1.87 -32.96 6.14
C GLU A 72 -2.79 -32.42 5.06
N GLU A 73 -4.09 -32.52 5.29
CA GLU A 73 -5.10 -31.96 4.40
C GLU A 73 -6.28 -31.39 5.16
N PHE A 74 -6.86 -30.33 4.59
CA PHE A 74 -8.07 -29.69 5.08
C PHE A 74 -9.03 -29.49 3.91
N VAL A 75 -10.29 -29.85 4.13
CA VAL A 75 -11.35 -29.77 3.11
C VAL A 75 -12.44 -28.85 3.61
N PHE A 76 -12.84 -27.90 2.80
CA PHE A 76 -13.81 -26.86 3.08
C PHE A 76 -14.89 -26.86 2.00
N ALA A 77 -16.13 -26.53 2.40
CA ALA A 77 -17.25 -26.35 1.49
C ALA A 77 -17.51 -24.87 1.20
N ASP A 78 -17.92 -24.59 0.00
CA ASP A 78 -18.31 -23.25 -0.47
C ASP A 78 -17.24 -22.18 -0.14
N ASN A 79 -17.61 -21.14 0.61
CA ASN A 79 -16.71 -20.03 0.98
C ASN A 79 -16.06 -20.22 2.36
N GLU A 80 -16.08 -21.43 2.92
CA GLU A 80 -15.36 -21.71 4.13
C GLU A 80 -13.85 -21.58 3.91
N LYS A 81 -13.13 -21.29 4.96
CA LYS A 81 -11.68 -21.04 4.94
C LYS A 81 -11.01 -21.79 6.07
N PRO A 82 -9.70 -22.02 5.99
CA PRO A 82 -8.94 -22.50 7.13
C PRO A 82 -9.10 -21.57 8.34
N GLU A 83 -9.34 -22.18 9.49
CA GLU A 83 -9.21 -21.46 10.75
C GLU A 83 -7.76 -20.99 10.96
N MET A 84 -7.56 -19.99 11.80
CA MET A 84 -6.25 -19.34 11.97
C MET A 84 -5.16 -20.34 12.37
N ASP A 85 -5.47 -21.28 13.25
CA ASP A 85 -4.50 -22.26 13.75
C ASP A 85 -4.17 -23.31 12.68
N ASP A 86 -5.16 -23.76 11.89
CA ASP A 86 -4.97 -24.65 10.76
C ASP A 86 -4.11 -24.01 9.67
N TRP A 87 -4.38 -22.73 9.36
CA TRP A 87 -3.59 -21.96 8.41
C TRP A 87 -2.14 -21.81 8.85
N ARG A 88 -1.90 -21.46 10.10
CA ARG A 88 -0.55 -21.38 10.67
C ARG A 88 0.20 -22.70 10.63
N MET A 89 -0.52 -23.82 10.85
CA MET A 89 0.06 -25.16 10.72
C MET A 89 0.43 -25.44 9.26
N LEU A 90 -0.45 -25.16 8.29
CA LEU A 90 -0.18 -25.34 6.86
C LEU A 90 1.01 -24.52 6.41
N THR A 91 1.05 -23.20 6.71
CA THR A 91 2.15 -22.31 6.29
C THR A 91 3.46 -22.71 6.93
N LYS A 92 3.46 -23.11 8.21
CA LYS A 92 4.66 -23.58 8.91
C LYS A 92 5.21 -24.88 8.28
N LYS A 93 4.33 -25.82 7.91
CA LYS A 93 4.71 -27.10 7.29
C LYS A 93 5.18 -26.89 5.85
N ALA A 94 4.58 -25.93 5.14
CA ALA A 94 4.92 -25.56 3.77
C ALA A 94 6.12 -24.59 3.65
N LYS A 95 6.75 -24.20 4.75
CA LYS A 95 7.86 -23.23 4.75
C LYS A 95 8.95 -23.61 3.75
N GLY A 96 9.23 -22.72 2.79
CA GLY A 96 10.20 -22.93 1.71
C GLY A 96 9.71 -23.89 0.60
N GLY A 97 8.44 -24.28 0.65
CA GLY A 97 7.75 -25.12 -0.32
C GLY A 97 6.40 -24.53 -0.72
N ALA A 98 5.38 -25.38 -0.85
CA ALA A 98 4.07 -24.95 -1.30
C ALA A 98 2.93 -25.72 -0.62
N ILE A 99 1.78 -25.07 -0.49
CA ILE A 99 0.48 -25.65 -0.21
C ILE A 99 -0.16 -25.98 -1.57
N SER A 100 -0.58 -27.22 -1.79
CA SER A 100 -1.40 -27.59 -2.95
C SER A 100 -2.85 -27.23 -2.68
N VAL A 101 -3.52 -26.63 -3.65
CA VAL A 101 -4.93 -26.30 -3.57
C VAL A 101 -5.69 -26.94 -4.72
N ASP A 102 -6.66 -27.79 -4.38
CA ASP A 102 -7.59 -28.43 -5.30
C ASP A 102 -8.97 -27.77 -5.16
N VAL A 103 -9.61 -27.45 -6.27
CA VAL A 103 -10.97 -26.89 -6.31
C VAL A 103 -11.87 -27.80 -7.11
N TYR A 104 -12.97 -28.20 -6.51
CA TYR A 104 -14.03 -28.99 -7.11
C TYR A 104 -15.29 -28.13 -7.15
N ALA A 105 -15.96 -28.04 -8.29
CA ALA A 105 -17.22 -27.32 -8.43
C ALA A 105 -18.31 -28.22 -9.01
N ARG A 106 -19.49 -28.19 -8.43
CA ARG A 106 -20.68 -28.90 -8.93
C ARG A 106 -21.57 -27.96 -9.69
N LYS A 107 -21.96 -28.36 -10.91
CA LYS A 107 -22.99 -27.69 -11.69
C LYS A 107 -23.88 -28.76 -12.34
N ALA A 108 -25.21 -28.65 -12.14
CA ALA A 108 -26.19 -29.60 -12.68
C ALA A 108 -25.82 -31.08 -12.41
N ASP A 109 -25.54 -31.41 -11.15
CA ASP A 109 -25.15 -32.74 -10.66
C ASP A 109 -23.84 -33.33 -11.22
N GLN A 110 -23.01 -32.52 -11.89
CA GLN A 110 -21.70 -32.94 -12.39
C GLN A 110 -20.59 -32.17 -11.64
N TRP A 111 -19.65 -32.93 -11.10
CA TRP A 111 -18.46 -32.36 -10.47
C TRP A 111 -17.32 -32.19 -11.48
N THR A 112 -16.71 -31.01 -11.44
CA THR A 112 -15.48 -30.69 -12.18
C THR A 112 -14.36 -30.47 -11.17
N HIS A 113 -13.25 -31.20 -11.32
CA HIS A 113 -11.99 -30.95 -10.60
C HIS A 113 -11.12 -30.06 -11.49
N TYR A 114 -10.87 -28.83 -11.05
CA TYR A 114 -10.00 -27.91 -11.77
C TYR A 114 -8.53 -28.34 -11.64
N LYS A 115 -7.70 -27.87 -12.57
CA LYS A 115 -6.26 -28.06 -12.45
C LYS A 115 -5.78 -27.50 -11.11
N PRO A 116 -5.12 -28.29 -10.26
CA PRO A 116 -4.59 -27.81 -8.99
C PRO A 116 -3.60 -26.66 -9.16
N PHE A 117 -3.57 -25.76 -8.19
CA PHE A 117 -2.59 -24.69 -8.11
C PHE A 117 -1.81 -24.74 -6.79
N HIS A 118 -0.78 -23.92 -6.69
CA HIS A 118 0.08 -23.86 -5.51
C HIS A 118 0.09 -22.47 -4.89
N ILE A 119 0.11 -22.45 -3.55
CA ILE A 119 0.45 -21.26 -2.77
C ILE A 119 1.85 -21.53 -2.22
N PHE A 120 2.86 -20.82 -2.76
CA PHE A 120 4.25 -20.94 -2.31
C PHE A 120 4.42 -20.18 -1.00
N VAL A 121 5.09 -20.79 -0.03
CA VAL A 121 5.31 -20.18 1.29
C VAL A 121 6.80 -19.84 1.44
N SER A 122 7.11 -18.54 1.36
CA SER A 122 8.47 -18.05 1.61
C SER A 122 8.87 -18.31 3.07
N PRO A 123 10.14 -18.64 3.33
CA PRO A 123 10.66 -18.66 4.70
C PRO A 123 10.74 -17.26 5.33
N ASP A 124 10.68 -16.20 4.51
CA ASP A 124 10.76 -14.81 4.94
C ASP A 124 9.42 -14.35 5.50
N SER A 125 9.43 -13.85 6.74
CA SER A 125 8.25 -13.21 7.34
C SER A 125 8.04 -11.82 6.74
N ILE A 126 6.84 -11.28 6.93
CA ILE A 126 6.50 -9.88 6.64
C ILE A 126 6.30 -9.13 7.96
N ASP A 127 6.41 -7.80 7.95
CA ASP A 127 6.06 -6.97 9.11
C ASP A 127 4.62 -7.23 9.53
N SER A 128 4.36 -7.20 10.84
CA SER A 128 3.05 -7.65 11.37
C SER A 128 1.91 -6.68 11.10
N TYR A 129 2.20 -5.41 10.77
CA TYR A 129 1.19 -4.38 10.54
C TYR A 129 1.43 -3.60 9.26
N LEU A 130 0.32 -3.15 8.67
CA LEU A 130 0.26 -2.22 7.55
C LEU A 130 -0.63 -1.04 7.94
N SER A 131 -0.18 0.19 7.70
CA SER A 131 -1.05 1.36 7.74
C SER A 131 -1.34 1.89 6.35
N TYR A 132 -2.47 2.55 6.20
CA TYR A 132 -2.90 3.17 4.95
C TYR A 132 -3.92 4.27 5.23
N ARG A 133 -4.05 5.20 4.30
CA ARG A 133 -5.13 6.17 4.28
C ARG A 133 -6.25 5.66 3.38
N LEU A 134 -7.49 5.72 3.88
CA LEU A 134 -8.69 5.45 3.08
C LEU A 134 -9.30 6.74 2.57
N ILE A 135 -9.56 6.80 1.27
CA ILE A 135 -10.11 7.95 0.59
C ILE A 135 -11.03 7.52 -0.56
N PHE A 136 -12.07 8.31 -0.86
CA PHE A 136 -12.87 8.08 -2.07
C PHE A 136 -12.07 8.35 -3.35
N PRO A 137 -12.38 7.67 -4.45
CA PRO A 137 -11.62 7.78 -5.71
C PRO A 137 -11.53 9.20 -6.26
N SER A 138 -12.55 10.04 -6.03
CA SER A 138 -12.57 11.43 -6.50
C SER A 138 -11.64 12.36 -5.73
N PHE A 139 -11.13 11.96 -4.57
CA PHE A 139 -10.30 12.78 -3.67
C PHE A 139 -10.95 14.11 -3.22
N VAL A 140 -12.27 14.22 -3.31
CA VAL A 140 -13.02 15.46 -2.96
C VAL A 140 -13.85 15.34 -1.69
N ASP A 141 -14.12 14.15 -1.19
CA ASP A 141 -14.83 13.95 0.08
C ASP A 141 -13.85 13.89 1.24
N TYR A 142 -13.62 15.03 1.87
CA TYR A 142 -12.72 15.15 3.02
C TYR A 142 -13.31 14.61 4.33
N LYS A 143 -14.65 14.47 4.44
CA LYS A 143 -15.31 14.08 5.70
C LYS A 143 -15.02 12.65 6.13
N SER A 144 -14.74 11.78 5.20
CA SER A 144 -14.59 10.34 5.42
C SER A 144 -13.16 9.83 5.25
N LEU A 145 -12.17 10.73 5.40
CA LEU A 145 -10.76 10.36 5.39
C LEU A 145 -10.37 9.71 6.72
N THR A 146 -9.77 8.54 6.64
CA THR A 146 -9.18 7.85 7.79
C THR A 146 -7.73 7.46 7.51
N ILE A 147 -6.90 7.41 8.55
CA ILE A 147 -5.65 6.65 8.56
C ILE A 147 -5.94 5.42 9.40
N GLU A 148 -5.76 4.26 8.83
CA GLU A 148 -6.07 2.99 9.45
C GLU A 148 -4.84 2.09 9.49
N GLN A 149 -4.91 1.07 10.34
CA GLN A 149 -3.90 0.04 10.46
C GLN A 149 -4.54 -1.33 10.48
N ARG A 150 -3.82 -2.29 9.92
CA ARG A 150 -4.23 -3.67 9.79
C ARG A 150 -3.16 -4.61 10.26
N CYS A 151 -3.52 -5.59 11.08
CA CYS A 151 -2.66 -6.72 11.36
C CYS A 151 -2.60 -7.65 10.15
N LEU A 152 -1.42 -7.91 9.61
CA LEU A 152 -1.22 -8.78 8.46
C LEU A 152 -1.24 -10.27 8.84
N GLU A 153 -1.11 -10.60 10.13
CA GLU A 153 -1.11 -11.97 10.65
C GLU A 153 -2.52 -12.49 10.96
N ASN A 154 -3.50 -11.59 10.95
CA ASN A 154 -4.93 -11.85 11.10
C ASN A 154 -5.74 -10.80 10.34
N TYR A 155 -7.02 -10.62 10.66
CA TYR A 155 -7.87 -9.64 9.98
C TYR A 155 -8.20 -8.42 10.84
N ASP A 156 -7.49 -8.20 11.96
CA ASP A 156 -7.79 -7.09 12.86
C ASP A 156 -7.44 -5.76 12.23
N GLU A 157 -8.39 -4.85 12.23
CA GLU A 157 -8.25 -3.48 11.75
C GLU A 157 -8.61 -2.48 12.84
N SER A 158 -7.94 -1.34 12.84
CA SER A 158 -8.30 -0.24 13.72
C SER A 158 -7.91 1.12 13.15
N VAL A 159 -8.60 2.16 13.59
CA VAL A 159 -8.39 3.53 13.15
C VAL A 159 -7.26 4.16 13.95
N ILE A 160 -6.23 4.67 13.26
CA ILE A 160 -5.18 5.52 13.84
C ILE A 160 -5.72 6.94 14.02
N TYR A 161 -6.34 7.50 12.97
CA TYR A 161 -6.97 8.80 13.03
C TYR A 161 -8.15 8.89 12.06
N ASP A 162 -9.24 9.49 12.55
CA ASP A 162 -10.45 9.75 11.78
C ASP A 162 -10.65 11.26 11.64
N ASN A 163 -10.74 11.72 10.41
CA ASN A 163 -10.90 13.12 10.05
C ASN A 163 -12.18 13.74 10.65
N VAL A 164 -13.22 12.96 10.83
CA VAL A 164 -14.50 13.41 11.42
C VAL A 164 -14.35 13.97 12.84
N LEU A 165 -13.30 13.56 13.55
CA LEU A 165 -13.02 14.04 14.92
C LEU A 165 -12.72 15.54 14.98
N CYS A 166 -12.22 16.12 13.88
CA CYS A 166 -11.90 17.55 13.76
C CYS A 166 -12.66 18.24 12.62
N SER A 167 -13.39 17.52 11.78
CA SER A 167 -14.09 18.07 10.62
C SER A 167 -15.60 18.09 10.89
N LEU A 168 -16.13 19.23 11.27
CA LEU A 168 -17.56 19.49 11.28
C LEU A 168 -18.02 19.91 9.89
N GLU A 169 -19.33 19.94 9.61
CA GLU A 169 -19.88 20.22 8.26
C GLU A 169 -19.34 21.50 7.59
N LYS A 170 -18.93 22.51 8.37
CA LYS A 170 -18.38 23.77 7.88
C LYS A 170 -16.85 23.82 7.86
N ASP A 171 -16.22 22.93 8.61
CA ASP A 171 -14.78 22.95 8.88
C ASP A 171 -14.15 21.75 8.19
N ARG A 172 -13.72 21.96 6.97
CA ARG A 172 -13.07 20.90 6.19
C ARG A 172 -11.65 20.67 6.74
N GLN A 173 -11.34 19.42 7.04
CA GLN A 173 -9.98 18.98 7.32
C GLN A 173 -9.61 17.91 6.31
N CYS A 174 -8.36 17.88 5.86
CA CYS A 174 -7.81 16.85 5.02
C CYS A 174 -6.55 16.32 5.70
N ILE A 175 -6.48 15.01 5.90
CA ILE A 175 -5.30 14.33 6.47
C ILE A 175 -4.58 13.52 5.41
N ASN A 176 -3.24 13.55 5.43
CA ASN A 176 -2.43 12.76 4.53
C ASN A 176 -0.99 12.60 5.02
N CYS A 177 -0.17 11.94 4.20
CA CYS A 177 1.27 11.80 4.38
C CYS A 177 1.67 11.16 5.71
N HIS A 178 0.94 10.13 6.19
CA HIS A 178 1.41 9.36 7.34
C HIS A 178 2.68 8.61 6.98
N SER A 179 3.60 8.53 7.92
CA SER A 179 4.86 7.78 7.77
C SER A 179 5.52 7.51 9.11
N TYR A 180 6.44 6.57 9.12
CA TYR A 180 7.08 6.06 10.33
C TYR A 180 8.61 6.08 10.21
N GLN A 181 9.31 6.42 11.30
CA GLN A 181 10.75 6.24 11.35
C GLN A 181 11.07 4.77 11.61
N GLN A 182 11.76 4.12 10.67
CA GLN A 182 12.21 2.73 10.82
C GLN A 182 11.09 1.76 11.24
N TYR A 183 9.91 1.87 10.60
CA TYR A 183 8.74 1.00 10.85
C TYR A 183 8.18 1.07 12.28
N ASN A 184 8.66 2.02 13.09
CA ASN A 184 8.29 2.13 14.51
C ASN A 184 6.96 2.90 14.66
N PRO A 185 5.88 2.27 15.17
CA PRO A 185 4.57 2.92 15.34
C PRO A 185 4.57 4.04 16.39
N GLU A 186 5.57 4.11 17.28
CA GLU A 186 5.72 5.20 18.26
C GLU A 186 6.38 6.46 17.66
N ARG A 187 6.93 6.35 16.45
CA ARG A 187 7.58 7.43 15.70
C ARG A 187 6.85 7.69 14.41
N LEU A 188 5.67 8.23 14.56
CA LEU A 188 4.68 8.52 13.52
C LEU A 188 4.65 10.02 13.23
N GLN A 189 4.45 10.38 11.98
CA GLN A 189 3.93 11.68 11.62
C GLN A 189 2.77 11.55 10.64
N PHE A 190 1.84 12.52 10.67
CA PHE A 190 0.87 12.77 9.60
C PHE A 190 0.53 14.26 9.55
N HIS A 191 0.07 14.73 8.40
CA HIS A 191 -0.22 16.13 8.15
C HIS A 191 -1.72 16.38 8.05
N ALA A 192 -2.23 17.39 8.79
CA ALA A 192 -3.58 17.91 8.69
C ALA A 192 -3.56 19.26 7.97
N ARG A 193 -4.44 19.43 6.99
CA ARG A 193 -4.61 20.66 6.20
C ARG A 193 -5.94 21.32 6.51
N GLN A 194 -6.05 22.61 6.17
CA GLN A 194 -7.23 23.44 6.33
C GLN A 194 -7.54 23.70 7.81
N ASN A 195 -8.73 23.32 8.30
CA ASN A 195 -9.08 23.54 9.69
C ASN A 195 -8.23 22.70 10.63
N HIS A 196 -7.77 23.29 11.72
CA HIS A 196 -6.81 22.69 12.66
C HIS A 196 -5.53 22.16 11.98
N SER A 197 -5.06 22.89 10.94
CA SER A 197 -3.87 22.52 10.19
C SER A 197 -2.63 22.38 11.06
N GLY A 198 -1.70 21.55 10.62
CA GLY A 198 -0.42 21.29 11.26
C GLY A 198 0.03 19.85 11.08
N THR A 199 1.27 19.58 11.35
CA THR A 199 1.85 18.25 11.32
C THR A 199 1.88 17.67 12.72
N ILE A 200 1.21 16.55 12.93
CA ILE A 200 1.38 15.74 14.14
C ILE A 200 2.67 14.96 14.02
N ILE A 201 3.49 15.03 15.05
CA ILE A 201 4.72 14.21 15.18
C ILE A 201 4.67 13.52 16.55
N THR A 202 4.82 12.19 16.54
CA THR A 202 5.06 11.39 17.74
C THR A 202 6.52 10.95 17.76
N TYR A 203 7.14 10.95 18.93
CA TYR A 203 8.50 10.49 19.08
C TYR A 203 8.75 10.05 20.53
N ASP A 204 8.91 8.75 20.73
CA ASP A 204 9.26 8.16 22.03
C ASP A 204 8.39 8.68 23.20
N GLY A 205 7.06 8.66 23.03
CA GLY A 205 6.07 9.09 24.02
C GLY A 205 5.69 10.59 23.95
N TYR A 206 6.38 11.40 23.18
CA TYR A 206 5.97 12.78 22.92
C TYR A 206 5.03 12.85 21.74
N ILE A 207 4.00 13.69 21.86
CA ILE A 207 3.10 14.02 20.76
C ILE A 207 3.02 15.53 20.68
N LYS A 208 3.30 16.09 19.52
CA LYS A 208 3.16 17.54 19.30
C LYS A 208 2.55 17.82 17.93
N LYS A 209 1.83 18.93 17.88
CA LYS A 209 1.46 19.59 16.63
C LYS A 209 2.53 20.61 16.27
N VAL A 210 3.01 20.57 15.04
CA VAL A 210 4.00 21.49 14.51
C VAL A 210 3.36 22.28 13.38
N ASP A 211 3.44 23.62 13.45
CA ASP A 211 3.18 24.48 12.30
C ASP A 211 4.53 24.83 11.66
N MET A 212 4.75 24.31 10.45
CA MET A 212 5.97 24.58 9.68
C MET A 212 5.87 25.82 8.81
N LYS A 213 4.70 26.50 8.79
CA LYS A 213 4.49 27.66 7.92
C LYS A 213 5.31 28.84 8.41
N ASN A 214 6.14 29.38 7.53
CA ASN A 214 6.87 30.64 7.71
C ASN A 214 7.06 31.32 6.36
N ASP A 215 7.62 32.54 6.38
CA ASP A 215 7.80 33.37 5.17
C ASP A 215 8.92 32.85 4.23
N SER A 216 9.69 31.86 4.64
CA SER A 216 10.83 31.33 3.87
C SER A 216 10.55 30.00 3.17
N ILE A 217 9.32 29.45 3.28
CA ILE A 217 8.92 28.21 2.63
C ILE A 217 7.60 28.38 1.87
N LEU A 218 7.43 27.65 0.78
CA LEU A 218 6.24 27.75 -0.09
C LEU A 218 4.95 27.38 0.63
N THR A 219 4.94 26.21 1.26
CA THR A 219 3.79 25.65 1.98
C THR A 219 4.26 24.79 3.15
N THR A 220 3.32 24.26 3.92
CA THR A 220 3.64 23.23 4.93
C THR A 220 4.19 21.97 4.27
N GLY A 221 5.11 21.29 4.96
CA GLY A 221 5.77 20.10 4.45
C GLY A 221 4.84 18.90 4.19
N VAL A 222 5.01 18.26 3.06
CA VAL A 222 4.32 17.04 2.63
C VAL A 222 5.35 16.00 2.16
N TYR A 223 4.93 14.77 1.86
CA TYR A 223 5.79 13.67 1.43
C TYR A 223 7.02 13.48 2.34
N PRO A 224 6.81 13.15 3.62
CA PRO A 224 7.85 13.06 4.64
C PRO A 224 8.82 11.92 4.40
N ALA A 225 10.10 12.19 4.65
CA ALA A 225 11.16 11.20 4.69
C ALA A 225 11.93 11.32 6.02
N TRP A 226 11.66 10.42 6.94
CA TRP A 226 12.37 10.34 8.20
C TRP A 226 13.84 9.98 7.97
N HIS A 227 14.75 10.75 8.58
CA HIS A 227 16.12 10.30 8.69
C HIS A 227 16.17 9.01 9.53
N PRO A 228 16.92 7.95 9.12
CA PRO A 228 16.86 6.65 9.78
C PRO A 228 17.19 6.70 11.27
N PHE A 229 18.09 7.59 11.70
CA PHE A 229 18.63 7.60 13.06
C PHE A 229 18.50 8.94 13.79
N LEU A 230 18.38 10.06 13.04
CA LEU A 230 18.28 11.40 13.64
C LEU A 230 16.84 11.81 13.81
N LYS A 231 16.57 12.73 14.73
CA LYS A 231 15.28 13.41 14.91
C LYS A 231 15.10 14.50 13.85
N MET A 232 15.08 14.06 12.60
CA MET A 232 14.97 14.91 11.43
C MET A 232 14.03 14.28 10.40
N ILE A 233 13.21 15.11 9.79
CA ILE A 233 12.34 14.71 8.67
C ILE A 233 12.61 15.67 7.51
N VAL A 234 12.83 15.13 6.32
CA VAL A 234 12.84 15.91 5.07
C VAL A 234 11.46 15.87 4.46
N TYR A 235 11.00 17.00 3.97
CA TYR A 235 9.70 17.17 3.32
C TYR A 235 9.89 17.85 1.96
N SER A 236 8.92 17.70 1.08
CA SER A 236 8.70 18.68 0.03
C SER A 236 7.61 19.67 0.43
N THR A 237 7.69 20.88 -0.12
CA THR A 237 6.68 21.94 0.04
C THR A 237 6.15 22.25 -1.35
N ASN A 238 4.83 22.08 -1.59
CA ASN A 238 4.28 22.07 -2.92
C ASN A 238 3.12 23.05 -3.08
N MET A 239 3.16 23.84 -4.14
CA MET A 239 2.02 24.60 -4.65
C MET A 239 1.33 23.75 -5.72
N THR A 240 0.18 23.17 -5.39
CA THR A 240 -0.49 22.20 -6.25
C THR A 240 -1.74 22.75 -6.93
N ALA A 241 -1.99 22.29 -8.15
CA ALA A 241 -3.26 22.41 -8.85
C ALA A 241 -3.81 21.02 -9.20
N GLN A 242 -5.10 20.92 -9.45
CA GLN A 242 -5.77 19.66 -9.78
C GLN A 242 -6.73 19.85 -10.95
N SER A 243 -6.72 18.88 -11.88
CA SER A 243 -7.66 18.80 -12.99
C SER A 243 -8.41 17.47 -12.97
N PHE A 244 -9.67 17.54 -13.42
CA PHE A 244 -10.52 16.36 -13.62
C PHE A 244 -10.81 16.20 -15.13
N HIS A 245 -10.52 15.06 -15.68
CA HIS A 245 -10.72 14.75 -17.08
C HIS A 245 -11.96 13.86 -17.27
N THR A 246 -12.90 14.28 -18.11
CA THR A 246 -14.12 13.51 -18.40
C THR A 246 -13.90 12.41 -19.41
N THR A 247 -13.02 12.63 -20.38
CA THR A 247 -12.79 11.70 -21.51
C THR A 247 -11.40 11.06 -21.53
N HIS A 248 -10.42 11.64 -20.82
CA HIS A 248 -9.07 11.09 -20.76
C HIS A 248 -9.04 9.83 -19.89
N ARG A 249 -8.13 8.90 -20.19
CA ARG A 249 -7.94 7.67 -19.41
C ARG A 249 -7.48 7.99 -17.99
N ASN A 250 -6.53 8.91 -17.82
CA ASN A 250 -6.15 9.45 -16.52
C ASN A 250 -7.25 10.43 -16.06
N LYS A 251 -8.06 10.05 -15.10
CA LYS A 251 -9.25 10.82 -14.66
C LYS A 251 -8.91 12.03 -13.82
N ILE A 252 -7.85 11.94 -13.05
CA ILE A 252 -7.39 13.00 -12.14
C ILE A 252 -5.92 13.27 -12.42
N GLU A 253 -5.59 14.56 -12.51
CA GLU A 253 -4.20 14.99 -12.61
C GLU A 253 -3.92 16.00 -11.50
N VAL A 254 -2.76 15.88 -10.88
CA VAL A 254 -2.24 16.84 -9.91
C VAL A 254 -0.92 17.37 -10.45
N TYR A 255 -0.78 18.67 -10.42
CA TYR A 255 0.38 19.39 -10.93
C TYR A 255 1.05 20.14 -9.78
N ASP A 256 2.36 20.11 -9.72
CA ASP A 256 3.14 21.02 -8.89
C ASP A 256 3.52 22.24 -9.75
N SER A 257 3.05 23.43 -9.36
CA SER A 257 3.47 24.68 -10.01
C SER A 257 4.73 25.27 -9.40
N GLN A 258 5.02 24.90 -8.17
CA GLN A 258 6.27 25.15 -7.44
C GLN A 258 6.45 24.04 -6.42
N SER A 259 7.66 23.58 -6.22
CA SER A 259 7.98 22.66 -5.11
C SER A 259 9.44 22.72 -4.74
N ASP A 260 9.70 22.72 -3.42
CA ASP A 260 11.01 22.80 -2.81
C ASP A 260 11.22 21.66 -1.82
N LEU A 261 12.47 21.42 -1.38
CA LEU A 261 12.80 20.49 -0.31
C LEU A 261 13.26 21.24 0.94
N ILE A 262 12.72 20.82 2.10
CA ILE A 262 13.10 21.32 3.41
C ILE A 262 13.47 20.18 4.36
N ALA A 263 14.39 20.43 5.29
CA ALA A 263 14.64 19.58 6.43
C ALA A 263 14.11 20.22 7.72
N TYR A 264 13.39 19.45 8.53
CA TYR A 264 12.87 19.85 9.83
C TYR A 264 13.61 19.09 10.94
N ASN A 265 14.26 19.82 11.84
CA ASN A 265 14.88 19.28 13.05
C ASN A 265 13.83 19.26 14.17
N ILE A 266 13.47 18.06 14.67
CA ILE A 266 12.39 17.88 15.65
C ILE A 266 12.73 18.47 17.01
N ASP A 267 13.99 18.33 17.47
CA ASP A 267 14.40 18.81 18.79
C ASP A 267 14.51 20.34 18.84
N LYS A 268 15.07 20.94 17.79
CA LYS A 268 15.28 22.38 17.71
C LYS A 268 14.05 23.15 17.19
N GLY A 269 13.17 22.48 16.43
CA GLY A 269 12.06 23.12 15.72
C GLY A 269 12.53 23.98 14.54
N GLU A 270 13.73 23.75 14.01
CA GLU A 270 14.34 24.51 12.94
C GLU A 270 14.06 23.91 11.57
N ILE A 271 13.87 24.77 10.57
CA ILE A 271 13.70 24.41 9.17
C ILE A 271 14.93 24.88 8.39
N THR A 272 15.44 24.01 7.52
CA THR A 272 16.54 24.30 6.58
C THR A 272 16.07 24.03 5.16
N ASN A 273 16.20 25.01 4.26
CA ASN A 273 15.97 24.81 2.83
C ASN A 273 17.10 23.95 2.25
N LEU A 274 16.74 22.91 1.49
CA LEU A 274 17.69 22.00 0.86
C LEU A 274 17.80 22.23 -0.64
N GLU A 275 16.67 22.41 -1.31
CA GLU A 275 16.53 22.75 -2.71
C GLU A 275 15.37 23.73 -2.86
N ASN A 276 15.55 24.79 -3.65
CA ASN A 276 14.56 25.86 -3.85
C ASN A 276 14.78 26.62 -5.17
N ALA A 277 15.20 25.95 -6.22
CA ALA A 277 15.43 26.57 -7.52
C ALA A 277 14.08 26.89 -8.20
N THR A 278 13.95 28.10 -8.74
CA THR A 278 12.66 28.60 -9.29
C THR A 278 12.23 27.94 -10.60
N ASP A 279 13.15 27.23 -11.28
CA ASP A 279 12.95 26.50 -12.52
C ASP A 279 13.04 24.97 -12.34
N GLU A 280 13.05 24.51 -11.07
CA GLU A 280 13.04 23.09 -10.71
C GLU A 280 11.80 22.79 -9.84
N LEU A 281 11.31 21.57 -9.94
CA LEU A 281 10.19 21.04 -9.15
C LEU A 281 10.72 19.85 -8.34
N GLU A 282 11.00 20.06 -7.05
CA GLU A 282 11.60 19.02 -6.20
C GLU A 282 10.58 18.35 -5.29
N VAL A 283 10.55 17.00 -5.28
CA VAL A 283 9.51 16.24 -4.57
C VAL A 283 9.99 14.84 -4.17
N PHE A 284 9.25 14.17 -3.31
CA PHE A 284 9.43 12.79 -2.88
C PHE A 284 10.82 12.46 -2.34
N PRO A 285 11.27 13.13 -1.27
CA PRO A 285 12.53 12.75 -0.63
C PRO A 285 12.44 11.34 -0.04
N THR A 286 13.59 10.64 -0.04
CA THR A 286 13.77 9.35 0.65
C THR A 286 15.22 9.17 1.09
N TRP A 287 15.44 8.58 2.25
CA TRP A 287 16.78 8.34 2.77
C TRP A 287 17.31 6.95 2.40
N ALA A 288 18.60 6.88 2.12
CA ALA A 288 19.30 5.61 2.18
C ALA A 288 19.30 5.09 3.64
N PRO A 289 19.29 3.76 3.87
CA PRO A 289 19.25 3.17 5.20
C PRO A 289 20.43 3.55 6.11
N ASN A 290 21.56 3.92 5.51
CA ASN A 290 22.75 4.39 6.26
C ASN A 290 22.63 5.84 6.76
N GLY A 291 21.61 6.58 6.37
CA GLY A 291 21.40 7.97 6.75
C GLY A 291 22.42 8.96 6.19
N LYS A 292 23.19 8.59 5.18
CA LYS A 292 24.24 9.43 4.58
C LYS A 292 23.93 9.90 3.16
N THR A 293 22.80 9.52 2.63
CA THR A 293 22.38 9.89 1.28
C THR A 293 20.87 10.14 1.26
N LEU A 294 20.48 11.31 0.79
CA LEU A 294 19.10 11.68 0.50
C LEU A 294 18.86 11.55 -1.00
N TYR A 295 17.85 10.80 -1.40
CA TYR A 295 17.36 10.74 -2.79
C TYR A 295 16.07 11.54 -2.89
N TYR A 296 15.78 12.08 -4.07
CA TYR A 296 14.55 12.82 -4.35
C TYR A 296 14.31 12.91 -5.85
N CYS A 297 13.12 13.34 -6.25
CA CYS A 297 12.79 13.60 -7.64
C CYS A 297 12.86 15.10 -7.92
N SER A 298 13.35 15.48 -9.10
CA SER A 298 13.32 16.86 -9.61
C SER A 298 13.03 16.86 -11.09
N ALA A 299 12.20 17.85 -11.52
CA ALA A 299 11.92 18.13 -12.91
C ALA A 299 12.30 19.57 -13.23
N HIS A 300 13.10 19.75 -14.26
CA HIS A 300 13.37 21.09 -14.81
C HIS A 300 12.18 21.54 -15.66
N PHE A 301 11.66 22.75 -15.38
CA PHE A 301 10.55 23.34 -16.13
C PHE A 301 10.82 24.81 -16.43
N GLU A 302 11.14 25.12 -17.67
CA GLU A 302 11.37 26.48 -18.12
C GLU A 302 10.04 27.20 -18.37
N TRP A 303 9.77 28.24 -17.58
CA TRP A 303 8.61 29.12 -17.77
C TRP A 303 8.78 29.98 -19.03
N LYS A 304 7.84 29.89 -19.98
CA LYS A 304 7.94 30.54 -21.31
C LYS A 304 6.90 31.59 -21.55
N ASP A 305 5.77 31.51 -20.84
CA ASP A 305 4.61 32.38 -21.05
C ASP A 305 4.56 33.48 -19.98
N SER A 306 4.82 34.71 -20.36
CA SER A 306 4.77 35.85 -19.45
C SER A 306 3.35 36.36 -19.13
N VAL A 307 2.32 35.84 -19.81
CA VAL A 307 0.92 36.22 -19.68
C VAL A 307 0.13 35.23 -18.83
N LEU A 308 0.42 33.95 -18.96
CA LEU A 308 -0.22 32.88 -18.17
C LEU A 308 0.28 32.90 -16.72
N SER A 309 -0.58 32.53 -15.79
CA SER A 309 -0.12 32.16 -14.46
C SER A 309 0.73 30.88 -14.52
N GLN A 310 1.63 30.69 -13.54
CA GLN A 310 2.42 29.45 -13.45
C GLN A 310 1.52 28.19 -13.43
N VAL A 311 0.38 28.26 -12.75
CA VAL A 311 -0.60 27.16 -12.70
C VAL A 311 -1.17 26.86 -14.09
N ASP A 312 -1.58 27.88 -14.85
CA ASP A 312 -2.15 27.68 -16.18
C ASP A 312 -1.11 27.15 -17.17
N GLU A 313 0.13 27.64 -17.09
CA GLU A 313 1.21 27.15 -17.95
C GLU A 313 1.57 25.69 -17.67
N ILE A 314 1.68 25.31 -16.40
CA ILE A 314 1.98 23.93 -16.00
C ILE A 314 0.88 22.96 -16.45
N ILE A 315 -0.40 23.33 -16.32
CA ILE A 315 -1.52 22.53 -16.80
C ILE A 315 -1.46 22.35 -18.31
N LYS A 316 -1.21 23.44 -19.04
CA LYS A 316 -1.15 23.44 -20.51
C LYS A 316 0.01 22.59 -21.07
N ARG A 317 1.14 22.58 -20.34
CA ARG A 317 2.38 21.90 -20.74
C ARG A 317 2.72 20.70 -19.89
N SER A 318 1.75 20.14 -19.18
CA SER A 318 1.93 19.05 -18.20
C SER A 318 2.66 17.82 -18.76
N GLN A 319 2.49 17.49 -20.04
CA GLN A 319 3.17 16.37 -20.69
C GLN A 319 4.67 16.61 -20.92
N GLU A 320 5.15 17.85 -20.80
CA GLU A 320 6.59 18.18 -20.88
C GLU A 320 7.30 17.92 -19.55
N ILE A 321 6.56 17.75 -18.43
CA ILE A 321 7.12 17.58 -17.09
C ILE A 321 7.65 16.16 -16.93
N LYS A 322 8.97 16.03 -16.78
CA LYS A 322 9.67 14.76 -16.62
C LYS A 322 10.56 14.82 -15.39
N TYR A 323 10.17 14.11 -14.35
CA TYR A 323 10.97 14.01 -13.14
C TYR A 323 12.10 12.99 -13.32
N ASN A 324 13.30 13.39 -12.92
CA ASN A 324 14.47 12.54 -12.78
C ASN A 324 14.75 12.26 -11.30
N ILE A 325 15.56 11.25 -11.00
CA ILE A 325 15.96 10.94 -9.63
C ILE A 325 17.36 11.47 -9.38
N TYR A 326 17.48 12.27 -8.32
CA TYR A 326 18.74 12.83 -7.86
C TYR A 326 19.08 12.33 -6.44
N ARG A 327 20.32 12.58 -6.03
CA ARG A 327 20.77 12.36 -4.65
C ARG A 327 21.63 13.50 -4.17
N LYS A 328 21.72 13.64 -2.84
CA LYS A 328 22.71 14.47 -2.12
C LYS A 328 23.39 13.62 -1.06
N SER A 329 24.70 13.75 -0.90
CA SER A 329 25.36 13.24 0.28
C SER A 329 24.97 14.04 1.51
N PHE A 330 25.02 13.42 2.67
CA PHE A 330 24.72 14.07 3.95
C PHE A 330 25.75 13.66 5.00
N ASN A 331 26.28 14.63 5.72
CA ASN A 331 27.15 14.39 6.87
C ASN A 331 26.34 14.57 8.17
N PRO A 332 26.05 13.49 8.90
CA PRO A 332 25.25 13.57 10.13
C PRO A 332 25.94 14.27 11.30
N GLU A 333 27.28 14.45 11.27
CA GLU A 333 28.05 15.14 12.32
C GLU A 333 27.98 16.66 12.14
N THR A 334 28.09 17.16 10.89
CA THR A 334 28.01 18.60 10.58
C THR A 334 26.62 19.06 10.17
N MET A 335 25.69 18.12 9.90
CA MET A 335 24.35 18.37 9.38
C MET A 335 24.35 19.03 7.99
N GLU A 336 25.41 18.85 7.22
CA GLU A 336 25.58 19.47 5.90
C GLU A 336 25.24 18.51 4.77
N PHE A 337 24.61 19.06 3.74
CA PHE A 337 24.31 18.37 2.50
C PHE A 337 25.32 18.73 1.41
N GLY A 338 25.76 17.72 0.65
CA GLY A 338 26.59 17.91 -0.53
C GLY A 338 25.81 18.40 -1.75
N PRO A 339 26.49 18.56 -2.91
CA PRO A 339 25.84 18.93 -4.14
C PRO A 339 24.86 17.85 -4.64
N ARG A 340 23.92 18.26 -5.52
CA ARG A 340 23.02 17.31 -6.19
C ARG A 340 23.76 16.51 -7.26
N GLU A 341 23.43 15.25 -7.36
CA GLU A 341 23.98 14.31 -8.36
C GLU A 341 22.82 13.57 -9.02
N LEU A 342 22.81 13.45 -10.35
CA LEU A 342 21.84 12.67 -11.11
C LEU A 342 22.06 11.17 -10.87
N VAL A 343 20.99 10.44 -10.55
CA VAL A 343 20.99 8.98 -10.31
C VAL A 343 20.31 8.24 -11.45
N PHE A 344 19.15 8.74 -11.89
CA PHE A 344 18.38 8.15 -12.99
C PHE A 344 17.74 9.25 -13.85
N SER A 345 18.04 9.24 -15.15
CA SER A 345 17.49 10.15 -16.13
C SER A 345 16.27 9.53 -16.79
N ALA A 346 15.08 9.81 -16.27
CA ALA A 346 13.83 9.35 -16.87
C ALA A 346 13.45 10.15 -18.12
N ASP A 347 13.80 11.43 -18.15
CA ASP A 347 13.61 12.31 -19.32
C ASP A 347 14.33 11.82 -20.56
N SER A 348 15.51 11.19 -20.43
CA SER A 348 16.22 10.55 -21.53
C SER A 348 15.41 9.40 -22.18
N LEU A 349 14.45 8.83 -21.45
CA LEU A 349 13.50 7.82 -21.91
C LEU A 349 12.16 8.44 -22.33
N ASN A 350 12.05 9.77 -22.31
CA ASN A 350 10.80 10.53 -22.44
C ASN A 350 9.74 10.11 -21.40
N LYS A 351 10.19 9.81 -20.18
CA LYS A 351 9.37 9.34 -19.05
C LYS A 351 9.59 10.23 -17.82
N SER A 352 8.77 10.02 -16.81
CA SER A 352 8.81 10.69 -15.50
C SER A 352 8.94 9.64 -14.39
N ALA A 353 9.93 9.81 -13.50
CA ALA A 353 10.17 8.91 -12.36
C ALA A 353 9.76 9.59 -11.06
N THR A 354 8.96 8.89 -10.23
CA THR A 354 8.48 9.42 -8.95
C THR A 354 8.54 8.38 -7.85
N LEU A 355 8.32 8.82 -6.60
CA LEU A 355 8.18 7.96 -5.42
C LEU A 355 9.38 7.01 -5.21
N PRO A 356 10.63 7.49 -5.19
CA PRO A 356 11.78 6.64 -4.96
C PRO A 356 11.74 6.07 -3.53
N ARG A 357 12.05 4.77 -3.39
CA ARG A 357 12.16 4.06 -2.11
C ARG A 357 13.36 3.12 -2.13
N ILE A 358 14.27 3.29 -1.18
CA ILE A 358 15.48 2.45 -1.08
C ILE A 358 15.15 1.19 -0.29
N SER A 359 15.63 0.04 -0.77
CA SER A 359 15.52 -1.22 -0.01
C SER A 359 16.32 -1.14 1.30
N PRO A 360 15.89 -1.84 2.38
CA PRO A 360 16.56 -1.78 3.68
C PRO A 360 18.05 -2.18 3.68
N ASP A 361 18.49 -2.96 2.70
CA ASP A 361 19.90 -3.31 2.50
C ASP A 361 20.69 -2.24 1.73
N GLY A 362 20.01 -1.21 1.21
CA GLY A 362 20.61 -0.12 0.45
C GLY A 362 21.01 -0.46 -0.98
N ARG A 363 20.67 -1.65 -1.48
CA ARG A 363 21.09 -2.10 -2.81
C ARG A 363 20.17 -1.61 -3.91
N TYR A 364 18.86 -1.64 -3.68
CA TYR A 364 17.87 -1.33 -4.71
C TYR A 364 17.15 -0.03 -4.43
N LEU A 365 16.90 0.73 -5.48
CA LEU A 365 15.97 1.84 -5.50
C LEU A 365 14.78 1.46 -6.36
N MET A 366 13.60 1.33 -5.73
CA MET A 366 12.33 1.13 -6.43
C MET A 366 11.66 2.49 -6.64
N PHE A 367 11.05 2.69 -7.79
CA PHE A 367 10.35 3.93 -8.15
C PHE A 367 9.22 3.65 -9.13
N THR A 368 8.31 4.59 -9.28
CA THR A 368 7.26 4.54 -10.28
C THR A 368 7.68 5.31 -11.52
N LEU A 369 7.51 4.73 -12.71
CA LEU A 369 7.80 5.36 -14.00
C LEU A 369 6.52 5.46 -14.83
N ALA A 370 6.20 6.66 -15.33
CA ALA A 370 5.07 6.92 -16.21
C ALA A 370 5.46 7.87 -17.36
N GLU A 371 4.53 8.19 -18.24
CA GLU A 371 4.81 9.07 -19.39
C GLU A 371 5.20 10.48 -18.99
N TYR A 372 4.55 11.09 -17.99
CA TYR A 372 4.78 12.47 -17.56
C TYR A 372 4.27 12.70 -16.14
N GLY A 373 4.54 13.87 -15.60
CA GLY A 373 3.90 14.40 -14.38
C GLY A 373 4.40 13.80 -13.09
N VAL A 374 3.69 14.11 -12.02
CA VAL A 374 4.06 13.77 -10.64
C VAL A 374 3.10 12.80 -9.96
N PHE A 375 1.81 12.78 -10.35
CA PHE A 375 0.75 12.08 -9.63
C PHE A 375 0.40 10.72 -10.25
N HIS A 376 1.37 9.83 -10.30
CA HIS A 376 1.33 8.56 -11.02
C HIS A 376 0.26 7.58 -10.54
N ILE A 377 -0.32 7.77 -9.36
CA ILE A 377 -1.41 6.90 -8.88
C ILE A 377 -2.66 6.92 -9.79
N TRP A 378 -2.79 7.94 -10.66
CA TRP A 378 -3.86 8.05 -11.64
C TRP A 378 -3.41 7.82 -13.08
N HIS A 379 -2.13 7.53 -13.30
CA HIS A 379 -1.59 7.24 -14.62
C HIS A 379 -1.64 5.74 -14.90
N HIS A 380 -2.43 5.33 -15.90
CA HIS A 380 -2.61 3.92 -16.26
C HIS A 380 -1.35 3.23 -16.79
N ASP A 381 -0.37 4.01 -17.23
CA ASP A 381 0.94 3.54 -17.68
C ASP A 381 2.02 3.56 -16.60
N ALA A 382 1.60 3.79 -15.35
CA ALA A 382 2.52 3.87 -14.23
C ALA A 382 2.94 2.47 -13.76
N ASP A 383 4.21 2.15 -13.97
CA ASP A 383 4.85 0.87 -13.65
C ASP A 383 5.88 1.01 -12.53
N LEU A 384 6.07 -0.04 -11.74
CA LEU A 384 7.17 -0.15 -10.79
C LEU A 384 8.46 -0.56 -11.51
N TRP A 385 9.51 0.21 -11.25
CA TRP A 385 10.86 -0.01 -11.75
C TRP A 385 11.84 -0.20 -10.61
N LEU A 386 12.88 -0.98 -10.86
CA LEU A 386 13.96 -1.26 -9.91
C LEU A 386 15.30 -0.86 -10.52
N LEU A 387 16.03 0.02 -9.82
CA LEU A 387 17.41 0.38 -10.11
C LEU A 387 18.33 -0.33 -9.12
N ASP A 388 19.23 -1.15 -9.60
CA ASP A 388 20.33 -1.70 -8.80
C ASP A 388 21.41 -0.60 -8.67
N LEU A 389 21.55 -0.05 -7.46
CA LEU A 389 22.48 1.04 -7.15
C LEU A 389 23.95 0.65 -7.24
N GLN A 390 24.26 -0.66 -7.21
CA GLN A 390 25.63 -1.15 -7.37
C GLN A 390 26.04 -1.20 -8.83
N THR A 391 25.12 -1.59 -9.71
CA THR A 391 25.40 -1.76 -11.14
C THR A 391 24.95 -0.60 -12.02
N GLY A 392 24.09 0.29 -11.49
CA GLY A 392 23.46 1.37 -12.23
C GLY A 392 22.42 0.92 -13.27
N LYS A 393 22.00 -0.35 -13.25
CA LYS A 393 21.02 -0.90 -14.18
C LYS A 393 19.61 -0.77 -13.64
N ALA A 394 18.71 -0.20 -14.44
CA ALA A 394 17.29 -0.11 -14.15
C ALA A 394 16.47 -1.04 -15.06
N ARG A 395 15.37 -1.57 -14.52
CA ARG A 395 14.40 -2.37 -15.28
C ARG A 395 12.99 -2.22 -14.73
N ALA A 396 11.98 -2.42 -15.55
CA ALA A 396 10.61 -2.65 -15.09
C ALA A 396 10.53 -3.98 -14.33
N ILE A 397 9.74 -4.03 -13.27
CA ILE A 397 9.47 -5.28 -12.54
C ILE A 397 8.24 -5.93 -13.18
N GLN A 398 8.44 -6.55 -14.36
CA GLN A 398 7.36 -7.11 -15.16
C GLN A 398 6.54 -8.18 -14.42
N GLU A 399 7.15 -8.87 -13.45
CA GLU A 399 6.52 -9.89 -12.62
C GLU A 399 5.44 -9.30 -11.71
N ILE A 400 5.55 -8.01 -11.39
CA ILE A 400 4.66 -7.26 -10.48
C ILE A 400 3.68 -6.38 -11.24
N ASN A 401 4.13 -5.74 -12.33
CA ASN A 401 3.35 -4.78 -13.10
C ASN A 401 2.17 -5.41 -13.83
N SER A 402 1.15 -4.63 -14.09
CA SER A 402 -0.08 -5.01 -14.77
C SER A 402 -0.35 -4.11 -15.99
N THR A 403 -1.56 -4.12 -16.51
CA THR A 403 -2.01 -3.22 -17.58
C THR A 403 -2.59 -1.90 -17.06
N ASP A 404 -2.55 -1.69 -15.75
CA ASP A 404 -3.04 -0.49 -15.07
C ASP A 404 -2.00 -0.02 -14.04
N THR A 405 -2.30 1.01 -13.29
CA THR A 405 -1.40 1.68 -12.35
C THR A 405 -0.82 0.76 -11.27
N GLU A 406 0.50 0.81 -11.08
CA GLU A 406 1.22 0.40 -9.88
C GLU A 406 1.99 1.59 -9.31
N SER A 407 1.70 1.97 -8.06
CA SER A 407 2.29 3.16 -7.43
C SER A 407 2.28 3.06 -5.89
N TYR A 408 2.80 4.09 -5.20
CA TYR A 408 2.82 4.17 -3.73
C TYR A 408 3.30 2.87 -3.06
N HIS A 409 4.52 2.48 -3.39
CA HIS A 409 5.13 1.27 -2.86
C HIS A 409 5.95 1.52 -1.60
N SER A 410 6.06 0.49 -0.77
CA SER A 410 6.91 0.46 0.43
C SER A 410 7.59 -0.89 0.57
N TRP A 411 8.82 -0.90 1.09
CA TRP A 411 9.56 -2.11 1.44
C TRP A 411 9.20 -2.58 2.84
N SER A 412 9.12 -3.89 3.05
CA SER A 412 9.15 -4.48 4.38
C SER A 412 10.51 -4.27 5.06
N SER A 413 10.55 -4.32 6.39
CA SER A 413 11.76 -4.04 7.16
C SER A 413 12.92 -4.99 6.85
N ASN A 414 12.62 -6.22 6.43
CA ASN A 414 13.62 -7.20 6.01
C ASN A 414 14.01 -7.11 4.52
N GLY A 415 13.39 -6.21 3.75
CA GLY A 415 13.66 -6.01 2.34
C GLY A 415 13.27 -7.17 1.42
N LYS A 416 12.42 -8.09 1.90
CA LYS A 416 11.97 -9.27 1.13
C LYS A 416 10.60 -9.11 0.53
N TRP A 417 9.81 -8.18 1.04
CA TRP A 417 8.45 -7.91 0.59
C TRP A 417 8.30 -6.47 0.17
N VAL A 418 7.46 -6.25 -0.79
CA VAL A 418 6.95 -4.93 -1.15
C VAL A 418 5.45 -4.95 -1.08
N VAL A 419 4.86 -3.83 -0.62
CA VAL A 419 3.46 -3.51 -0.77
C VAL A 419 3.34 -2.33 -1.71
N PHE A 420 2.31 -2.32 -2.55
CA PHE A 420 2.04 -1.21 -3.47
C PHE A 420 0.56 -1.07 -3.74
N SER A 421 0.14 0.13 -4.13
CA SER A 421 -1.22 0.42 -4.56
C SER A 421 -1.39 0.10 -6.03
N SER A 422 -2.36 -0.74 -6.38
CA SER A 422 -2.65 -1.11 -7.77
C SER A 422 -4.11 -0.90 -8.12
N ARG A 423 -4.40 -0.59 -9.37
CA ARG A 423 -5.76 -0.47 -9.94
C ARG A 423 -6.09 -1.60 -10.89
N ARG A 424 -5.33 -2.68 -10.90
CA ARG A 424 -5.42 -3.80 -11.85
C ARG A 424 -6.79 -4.46 -11.95
N ASP A 425 -7.61 -4.37 -10.89
CA ASP A 425 -8.88 -5.09 -10.84
C ASP A 425 -9.99 -4.35 -11.60
N ASP A 426 -10.09 -3.02 -11.45
CA ASP A 426 -11.23 -2.25 -11.98
C ASP A 426 -10.85 -0.88 -12.58
N GLY A 427 -9.58 -0.49 -12.53
CA GLY A 427 -9.09 0.79 -13.04
C GLY A 427 -9.54 2.02 -12.25
N ALA A 428 -10.26 1.84 -11.13
CA ALA A 428 -10.85 2.93 -10.36
C ALA A 428 -10.39 2.98 -8.91
N TYR A 429 -10.34 1.83 -8.24
CA TYR A 429 -9.99 1.74 -6.83
C TYR A 429 -8.57 1.19 -6.66
N THR A 430 -7.74 1.89 -5.90
CA THR A 430 -6.44 1.36 -5.50
C THR A 430 -6.61 0.34 -4.38
N ARG A 431 -5.98 -0.84 -4.56
CA ARG A 431 -5.92 -1.93 -3.57
C ARG A 431 -4.47 -2.20 -3.20
N PRO A 432 -4.19 -2.62 -1.95
CA PRO A 432 -2.84 -3.05 -1.57
C PRO A 432 -2.55 -4.43 -2.14
N PHE A 433 -1.48 -4.52 -2.90
CA PHE A 433 -0.91 -5.78 -3.40
C PHE A 433 0.48 -6.00 -2.81
N PHE A 434 0.82 -7.25 -2.57
CA PHE A 434 2.10 -7.66 -2.02
C PHE A 434 2.84 -8.55 -3.00
N ALA A 435 4.16 -8.42 -3.05
CA ALA A 435 5.02 -9.32 -3.80
C ALA A 435 6.32 -9.61 -3.04
N HIS A 436 6.83 -10.83 -3.16
CA HIS A 436 8.16 -11.18 -2.70
C HIS A 436 9.21 -10.70 -3.71
N ILE A 437 10.30 -10.15 -3.20
CA ILE A 437 11.47 -9.75 -4.00
C ILE A 437 12.65 -10.62 -3.57
N ASP A 438 13.24 -11.33 -4.52
CA ASP A 438 14.41 -12.17 -4.28
C ASP A 438 15.70 -11.34 -4.15
N ASN A 439 16.81 -12.00 -3.80
CA ASN A 439 18.12 -11.36 -3.66
C ASN A 439 18.67 -10.76 -4.96
N ASN A 440 18.11 -11.12 -6.11
CA ASN A 440 18.49 -10.60 -7.43
C ASN A 440 17.54 -9.50 -7.94
N GLY A 441 16.57 -9.10 -7.10
CA GLY A 441 15.58 -8.08 -7.43
C GLY A 441 14.42 -8.59 -8.31
N HIS A 442 14.22 -9.92 -8.46
CA HIS A 442 13.07 -10.46 -9.17
C HIS A 442 11.86 -10.52 -8.27
N GLY A 443 10.72 -10.09 -8.80
CA GLY A 443 9.43 -10.16 -8.13
C GLY A 443 8.72 -11.50 -8.34
N THR A 444 7.78 -11.82 -7.46
CA THR A 444 6.82 -12.91 -7.67
C THR A 444 5.47 -12.35 -8.08
N LYS A 445 4.57 -13.21 -8.59
CA LYS A 445 3.18 -12.82 -8.85
C LYS A 445 2.58 -12.15 -7.61
N PRO A 446 2.04 -10.92 -7.72
CA PRO A 446 1.46 -10.25 -6.58
C PRO A 446 0.17 -10.90 -6.10
N PHE A 447 -0.11 -10.74 -4.81
CA PHE A 447 -1.39 -11.12 -4.20
C PHE A 447 -2.02 -9.91 -3.50
N GLU A 448 -3.34 -9.81 -3.59
CA GLU A 448 -4.13 -8.78 -2.93
C GLU A 448 -4.13 -8.97 -1.40
N LEU A 449 -4.24 -7.89 -0.62
CA LEU A 449 -4.37 -7.91 0.84
C LEU A 449 -5.47 -8.89 1.27
N PRO A 450 -5.15 -9.97 2.01
CA PRO A 450 -6.15 -10.94 2.42
C PRO A 450 -7.23 -10.33 3.32
N THR A 451 -8.48 -10.67 3.08
CA THR A 451 -9.63 -10.24 3.87
C THR A 451 -10.43 -11.44 4.34
N ALA A 452 -11.21 -11.29 5.41
CA ALA A 452 -12.05 -12.37 5.93
C ALA A 452 -13.19 -12.77 4.98
N ASN A 453 -13.64 -11.81 4.15
CA ASN A 453 -14.64 -12.00 3.10
C ASN A 453 -13.98 -11.75 1.74
N PRO A 454 -13.93 -12.73 0.83
CA PRO A 454 -13.29 -12.56 -0.47
C PRO A 454 -13.87 -11.41 -1.31
N ASP A 455 -15.15 -11.09 -1.16
CA ASP A 455 -15.80 -9.99 -1.88
C ASP A 455 -15.60 -8.61 -1.25
N TYR A 456 -14.87 -8.52 -0.14
CA TYR A 456 -14.74 -7.27 0.61
C TYR A 456 -14.28 -6.11 -0.28
N HIS A 457 -13.20 -6.27 -1.02
CA HIS A 457 -12.66 -5.20 -1.86
C HIS A 457 -13.52 -4.87 -3.08
N ARG A 458 -14.28 -5.82 -3.63
CA ARG A 458 -15.25 -5.56 -4.70
C ARG A 458 -16.43 -4.69 -4.23
N GLN A 459 -16.77 -4.76 -2.96
CA GLN A 459 -17.87 -4.00 -2.35
C GLN A 459 -17.40 -2.71 -1.67
N TYR A 460 -16.10 -2.58 -1.39
CA TYR A 460 -15.54 -1.48 -0.63
C TYR A 460 -15.12 -0.32 -1.54
N MET A 461 -15.93 0.75 -1.55
CA MET A 461 -15.79 1.88 -2.48
C MET A 461 -14.79 2.94 -2.00
N ARG A 462 -13.63 2.54 -1.48
CA ARG A 462 -12.54 3.44 -1.08
C ARG A 462 -11.22 2.99 -1.66
N CYS A 463 -10.33 3.95 -1.88
CA CYS A 463 -8.95 3.73 -2.29
C CYS A 463 -8.03 3.63 -1.08
N TYR A 464 -7.09 2.72 -1.13
CA TYR A 464 -5.99 2.60 -0.18
C TYR A 464 -4.80 3.39 -0.71
N ASN A 465 -4.31 4.38 0.06
CA ASN A 465 -3.19 5.22 -0.35
C ASN A 465 -2.05 5.17 0.65
N ILE A 466 -0.85 5.15 0.09
CA ILE A 466 0.42 5.14 0.83
C ILE A 466 0.41 4.00 1.85
N PRO A 467 0.46 2.74 1.40
CA PRO A 467 0.61 1.62 2.32
C PRO A 467 2.02 1.65 2.93
N GLU A 468 2.11 1.67 4.27
CA GLU A 468 3.37 1.69 5.01
C GLU A 468 3.43 0.54 6.01
N PHE A 469 4.49 -0.24 5.96
CA PHE A 469 4.72 -1.31 6.93
C PHE A 469 5.08 -0.78 8.32
N MET A 470 4.69 -1.53 9.34
CA MET A 470 5.00 -1.26 10.74
C MET A 470 5.30 -2.55 11.50
N HIS A 471 6.20 -2.46 12.49
CA HIS A 471 6.52 -3.59 13.38
C HIS A 471 5.40 -3.96 14.36
N GLY A 472 4.43 -3.08 14.59
CA GLY A 472 3.33 -3.26 15.52
C GLY A 472 2.28 -2.16 15.37
N PRO A 473 1.21 -2.18 16.18
CA PRO A 473 0.14 -1.21 16.09
C PRO A 473 0.50 0.14 16.71
N VAL A 474 -0.03 1.22 16.15
CA VAL A 474 -0.13 2.51 16.85
C VAL A 474 -1.16 2.37 17.97
N THR A 475 -0.74 2.59 19.22
CA THR A 475 -1.58 2.43 20.41
C THR A 475 -2.20 3.73 20.91
N ILE A 476 -1.79 4.87 20.34
CA ILE A 476 -2.33 6.19 20.66
C ILE A 476 -3.76 6.28 20.15
N LYS A 477 -4.69 6.67 21.02
CA LYS A 477 -6.10 6.78 20.66
C LYS A 477 -6.35 7.92 19.67
N PRO A 478 -7.24 7.76 18.68
CA PRO A 478 -7.57 8.81 17.70
C PRO A 478 -7.99 10.14 18.35
N GLN A 479 -8.70 10.09 19.50
CA GLN A 479 -9.13 11.27 20.24
C GLN A 479 -7.97 12.09 20.81
N THR A 480 -6.85 11.44 21.13
CA THR A 480 -5.63 12.12 21.59
C THR A 480 -5.06 13.00 20.48
N PHE A 481 -4.94 12.46 19.26
CA PHE A 481 -4.52 13.24 18.09
C PHE A 481 -5.48 14.40 17.80
N ALA A 482 -6.79 14.15 17.84
CA ALA A 482 -7.80 15.17 17.63
C ALA A 482 -7.73 16.30 18.67
N SER A 483 -7.50 15.97 19.95
CA SER A 483 -7.31 16.96 21.01
C SER A 483 -6.11 17.87 20.76
N ILE A 484 -4.99 17.27 20.33
CA ILE A 484 -3.75 18.02 20.03
C ILE A 484 -3.90 18.89 18.77
N LEU A 485 -4.64 18.41 17.77
CA LEU A 485 -4.93 19.20 16.57
C LEU A 485 -5.81 20.42 16.87
N LYS A 486 -6.75 20.28 17.77
CA LYS A 486 -7.65 21.38 18.19
C LYS A 486 -6.95 22.45 19.04
N GLY A 487 -5.83 22.12 19.67
CA GLY A 487 -5.04 23.00 20.53
C GLY A 487 -5.49 22.93 21.96
#